data_d3613a50f93ab19058dd04f8562a2059
#
_entry.id   d3613a50f93ab19058dd04f8562a2059
#
_cell.length_a   1.000
_cell.length_b   1.000
_cell.length_c   1.000
_cell.angle_alpha   90.00
_cell.angle_beta   90.00
_cell.angle_gamma   90.00
#
_symmetry.space_group_name_H-M   'P 1'
#
loop_
_entity.id
_entity.type
_entity.pdbx_description
1 polymer ?
#
loop_
_entity_poly.entity_id
_entity_poly.type
_entity_poly.pdbx_seq_one_letter_code
_entity_poly.pdbx_strand_id
1 'polypeptide(L)'
;MRQLLLIVLALSFSAAQAAEHIHIVIPGAAGGGWDRTARATGEALTDTSLVQRVSFENMSGGGGAKGIAHLIEVADPNMWLVNSTPIVVRSLLGVFPQNYRDLTPIASVIGDYSVIAVRQQSPIRNLDELAKIALADPRKMAIAGGSVTGGTDHIVAAMILAAYEVQPSAVKYIPYDAGGKAMGGLLSGEVQALSSGYGEVVDLVEQGYVRLLCITADQPIPARPDLPTCAQAGAKEAYFVNWRGFFTSKGTPKALVEHYRVLLQNMQSTPEWAALRDRYGWVDLHRSGPDFAHMLAQQEADLEVLLTSLGMM
;
A
#
# COMPACT_ATOMS: atom_id res chain seq x y z
N MET A 1 -69.55 6.87 26.34
CA MET A 1 -68.80 6.11 25.37
C MET A 1 -67.57 6.97 24.94
N ARG A 2 -66.43 6.71 25.53
CA ARG A 2 -65.13 7.36 25.17
C ARG A 2 -64.27 6.29 24.51
N GLN A 3 -64.03 6.44 23.20
CA GLN A 3 -63.12 5.58 22.48
C GLN A 3 -61.68 6.04 22.79
N LEU A 4 -60.89 5.22 23.40
CA LEU A 4 -59.43 5.39 23.52
C LEU A 4 -58.79 4.96 22.21
N LEU A 5 -58.17 5.90 21.51
CA LEU A 5 -57.35 5.66 20.31
C LEU A 5 -55.92 5.30 20.82
N LEU A 6 -55.55 4.04 20.74
CA LEU A 6 -54.21 3.54 20.99
C LEU A 6 -53.35 3.82 19.70
N ILE A 7 -52.47 4.83 19.77
CA ILE A 7 -51.44 5.05 18.76
C ILE A 7 -50.27 4.10 19.10
N VAL A 8 -50.16 3.03 18.31
CA VAL A 8 -48.98 2.16 18.36
C VAL A 8 -47.88 2.86 17.55
N LEU A 9 -46.91 3.43 18.24
CA LEU A 9 -45.70 3.98 17.64
C LEU A 9 -44.79 2.81 17.26
N ALA A 10 -44.82 2.36 15.99
CA ALA A 10 -43.89 1.41 15.44
C ALA A 10 -42.51 2.07 15.33
N LEU A 11 -41.65 1.85 16.31
CA LEU A 11 -40.23 2.12 16.22
C LEU A 11 -39.62 1.17 15.18
N SER A 12 -39.48 1.66 13.95
CA SER A 12 -38.71 1.00 12.90
C SER A 12 -37.23 1.04 13.33
N PHE A 13 -36.76 -0.01 14.01
CA PHE A 13 -35.34 -0.30 14.05
C PHE A 13 -34.91 -0.60 12.61
N SER A 14 -34.33 0.38 11.92
CA SER A 14 -33.47 0.09 10.76
C SER A 14 -32.27 -0.71 11.30
N ALA A 15 -32.40 -2.04 11.28
CA ALA A 15 -31.21 -2.87 11.33
C ALA A 15 -30.35 -2.41 10.15
N ALA A 16 -29.18 -1.86 10.44
CA ALA A 16 -28.18 -1.60 9.41
C ALA A 16 -27.90 -2.96 8.74
N GLN A 17 -28.47 -3.17 7.56
CA GLN A 17 -28.29 -4.41 6.81
C GLN A 17 -26.84 -4.42 6.35
N ALA A 18 -26.05 -5.39 6.85
CA ALA A 18 -24.67 -5.57 6.40
C ALA A 18 -24.67 -5.63 4.87
N ALA A 19 -23.71 -4.99 4.23
CA ALA A 19 -23.59 -5.06 2.77
C ALA A 19 -23.49 -6.54 2.35
N GLU A 20 -24.37 -6.98 1.44
CA GLU A 20 -24.47 -8.40 1.11
C GLU A 20 -23.18 -8.95 0.49
N HIS A 21 -22.53 -8.17 -0.37
CA HIS A 21 -21.35 -8.59 -1.09
C HIS A 21 -20.50 -7.40 -1.57
N ILE A 22 -19.21 -7.46 -1.34
CA ILE A 22 -18.21 -6.56 -1.90
C ILE A 22 -17.25 -7.36 -2.79
N HIS A 23 -17.01 -6.89 -4.00
CA HIS A 23 -16.01 -7.45 -4.91
C HIS A 23 -14.78 -6.54 -4.94
N ILE A 24 -13.60 -7.04 -4.56
CA ILE A 24 -12.37 -6.26 -4.54
C ILE A 24 -11.48 -6.64 -5.72
N VAL A 25 -11.28 -5.69 -6.63
CA VAL A 25 -10.27 -5.76 -7.69
C VAL A 25 -8.91 -5.39 -7.11
N ILE A 26 -7.95 -6.26 -7.31
CA ILE A 26 -6.57 -6.13 -6.86
C ILE A 26 -5.72 -5.90 -8.11
N PRO A 27 -5.20 -4.68 -8.36
CA PRO A 27 -4.50 -4.33 -9.60
C PRO A 27 -3.04 -4.82 -9.62
N GLY A 28 -2.79 -5.99 -9.07
CA GLY A 28 -1.49 -6.62 -8.94
C GLY A 28 -1.57 -8.14 -8.79
N ALA A 29 -0.45 -8.82 -8.84
CA ALA A 29 -0.38 -10.25 -8.66
C ALA A 29 -0.58 -10.65 -7.18
N ALA A 30 -0.96 -11.89 -6.96
CA ALA A 30 -1.11 -12.47 -5.62
C ALA A 30 0.20 -12.39 -4.82
N GLY A 31 0.10 -12.20 -3.51
CA GLY A 31 1.22 -12.11 -2.57
C GLY A 31 1.91 -10.74 -2.52
N GLY A 32 1.48 -9.76 -3.31
CA GLY A 32 1.95 -8.37 -3.21
C GLY A 32 1.17 -7.57 -2.16
N GLY A 33 1.62 -6.33 -1.91
CA GLY A 33 1.04 -5.49 -0.88
C GLY A 33 -0.45 -5.17 -1.08
N TRP A 34 -0.90 -4.93 -2.31
CA TRP A 34 -2.33 -4.73 -2.59
C TRP A 34 -3.15 -5.99 -2.33
N ASP A 35 -2.65 -7.16 -2.70
CA ASP A 35 -3.31 -8.45 -2.46
C ASP A 35 -3.44 -8.71 -0.96
N ARG A 36 -2.36 -8.51 -0.20
CA ARG A 36 -2.33 -8.68 1.26
C ARG A 36 -3.32 -7.72 1.94
N THR A 37 -3.32 -6.44 1.57
CA THR A 37 -4.23 -5.45 2.15
C THR A 37 -5.70 -5.76 1.83
N ALA A 38 -6.01 -6.11 0.57
CA ALA A 38 -7.37 -6.44 0.17
C ALA A 38 -7.91 -7.66 0.94
N ARG A 39 -7.09 -8.72 1.05
CA ARG A 39 -7.50 -9.95 1.76
C ARG A 39 -7.63 -9.73 3.26
N ALA A 40 -6.70 -9.02 3.90
CA ALA A 40 -6.79 -8.68 5.31
C ALA A 40 -8.03 -7.81 5.61
N THR A 41 -8.33 -6.83 4.74
CA THR A 41 -9.56 -6.02 4.87
C THR A 41 -10.81 -6.88 4.72
N GLY A 42 -10.84 -7.77 3.73
CA GLY A 42 -11.97 -8.69 3.53
C GLY A 42 -12.16 -9.67 4.68
N GLU A 43 -11.07 -10.22 5.23
CA GLU A 43 -11.06 -11.07 6.43
C GLU A 43 -11.67 -10.30 7.62
N ALA A 44 -11.15 -9.12 7.95
CA ALA A 44 -11.68 -8.32 9.05
C ALA A 44 -13.17 -7.96 8.88
N LEU A 45 -13.60 -7.58 7.67
CA LEU A 45 -14.99 -7.23 7.38
C LEU A 45 -15.93 -8.43 7.53
N THR A 46 -15.51 -9.64 7.14
CA THR A 46 -16.34 -10.85 7.24
C THR A 46 -16.33 -11.44 8.63
N ASP A 47 -15.19 -11.49 9.30
CA ASP A 47 -15.07 -12.06 10.67
C ASP A 47 -15.84 -11.23 11.69
N THR A 48 -15.91 -9.91 11.48
CA THR A 48 -16.71 -9.00 12.32
C THR A 48 -18.18 -8.89 11.89
N SER A 49 -18.59 -9.64 10.86
CA SER A 49 -19.96 -9.60 10.30
C SER A 49 -20.41 -8.20 9.82
N LEU A 50 -19.47 -7.30 9.53
CA LEU A 50 -19.76 -6.00 8.90
C LEU A 50 -20.20 -6.16 7.45
N VAL A 51 -19.71 -7.23 6.78
CA VAL A 51 -20.09 -7.62 5.41
C VAL A 51 -20.34 -9.13 5.40
N GLN A 52 -21.35 -9.60 4.64
CA GLN A 52 -21.65 -11.03 4.56
C GLN A 52 -20.61 -11.79 3.76
N ARG A 53 -20.13 -11.21 2.65
CA ARG A 53 -19.16 -11.85 1.76
C ARG A 53 -18.27 -10.82 1.07
N VAL A 54 -16.98 -11.15 0.98
CA VAL A 54 -16.02 -10.44 0.14
C VAL A 54 -15.44 -11.40 -0.88
N SER A 55 -15.32 -10.98 -2.14
CA SER A 55 -14.63 -11.73 -3.20
C SER A 55 -13.48 -10.90 -3.77
N PHE A 56 -12.51 -11.57 -4.35
CA PHE A 56 -11.27 -10.95 -4.82
C PHE A 56 -10.95 -11.36 -6.25
N GLU A 57 -10.46 -10.40 -7.04
CA GLU A 57 -9.93 -10.66 -8.37
C GLU A 57 -8.57 -9.97 -8.53
N ASN A 58 -7.51 -10.76 -8.79
CA ASN A 58 -6.20 -10.23 -9.12
C ASN A 58 -6.13 -9.90 -10.61
N MET A 59 -5.90 -8.62 -10.94
CA MET A 59 -5.87 -8.10 -12.31
C MET A 59 -4.56 -7.33 -12.56
N SER A 60 -3.45 -8.07 -12.62
CA SER A 60 -2.13 -7.49 -12.86
C SER A 60 -1.98 -6.96 -14.29
N GLY A 61 -1.22 -5.88 -14.45
CA GLY A 61 -0.88 -5.30 -15.73
C GLY A 61 -0.77 -3.78 -15.72
N GLY A 62 0.23 -3.26 -16.44
CA GLY A 62 0.48 -1.82 -16.55
C GLY A 62 0.74 -1.10 -15.22
N GLY A 63 1.23 -1.81 -14.16
CA GLY A 63 1.41 -1.24 -12.83
C GLY A 63 0.12 -0.77 -12.18
N GLY A 64 -0.98 -1.48 -12.43
CA GLY A 64 -2.32 -1.20 -11.90
C GLY A 64 -3.30 -0.58 -12.91
N ALA A 65 -2.84 -0.13 -14.07
CA ALA A 65 -3.69 0.51 -15.09
C ALA A 65 -4.88 -0.38 -15.51
N LYS A 66 -4.63 -1.70 -15.69
CA LYS A 66 -5.66 -2.64 -16.10
C LYS A 66 -6.82 -2.71 -15.08
N GLY A 67 -6.52 -2.80 -13.78
CA GLY A 67 -7.55 -2.83 -12.74
C GLY A 67 -8.31 -1.51 -12.61
N ILE A 68 -7.62 -0.37 -12.79
CA ILE A 68 -8.26 0.96 -12.80
C ILE A 68 -9.22 1.08 -13.97
N ALA A 69 -8.78 0.72 -15.19
CA ALA A 69 -9.64 0.75 -16.38
C ALA A 69 -10.85 -0.16 -16.23
N HIS A 70 -10.66 -1.36 -15.68
CA HIS A 70 -11.73 -2.33 -15.42
C HIS A 70 -12.80 -1.76 -14.45
N LEU A 71 -12.37 -1.15 -13.33
CA LEU A 71 -13.31 -0.52 -12.39
C LEU A 71 -14.14 0.58 -13.06
N ILE A 72 -13.51 1.39 -13.93
CA ILE A 72 -14.18 2.48 -14.64
C ILE A 72 -15.16 1.93 -15.67
N GLU A 73 -14.78 0.90 -16.40
CA GLU A 73 -15.58 0.30 -17.48
C GLU A 73 -16.80 -0.46 -16.94
N VAL A 74 -16.59 -1.31 -15.94
CA VAL A 74 -17.68 -2.13 -15.35
C VAL A 74 -18.64 -1.29 -14.53
N ALA A 75 -18.10 -0.30 -13.78
CA ALA A 75 -18.87 0.65 -12.97
C ALA A 75 -19.89 0.01 -12.01
N ASP A 76 -19.63 -1.22 -11.54
CA ASP A 76 -20.44 -1.88 -10.52
C ASP A 76 -20.27 -1.12 -9.18
N PRO A 77 -21.35 -0.62 -8.55
CA PRO A 77 -21.27 0.09 -7.30
C PRO A 77 -20.74 -0.76 -6.13
N ASN A 78 -20.84 -2.10 -6.19
CA ASN A 78 -20.31 -3.01 -5.18
C ASN A 78 -18.86 -3.45 -5.45
N MET A 79 -18.25 -2.92 -6.49
CA MET A 79 -16.86 -3.18 -6.82
C MET A 79 -15.95 -2.13 -6.19
N TRP A 80 -14.95 -2.60 -5.45
CA TRP A 80 -13.88 -1.77 -4.90
C TRP A 80 -12.57 -2.06 -5.63
N LEU A 81 -11.70 -1.06 -5.70
CA LEU A 81 -10.32 -1.19 -6.14
C LEU A 81 -9.41 -0.87 -4.97
N VAL A 82 -8.54 -1.80 -4.57
CA VAL A 82 -7.44 -1.46 -3.67
C VAL A 82 -6.37 -0.71 -4.44
N ASN A 83 -5.82 0.36 -3.86
CA ASN A 83 -4.68 1.07 -4.46
C ASN A 83 -3.85 1.77 -3.37
N SER A 84 -2.79 2.45 -3.79
CA SER A 84 -1.85 3.13 -2.89
C SER A 84 -1.10 4.24 -3.64
N THR A 85 -0.02 4.76 -3.09
CA THR A 85 0.85 5.77 -3.70
C THR A 85 1.09 5.62 -5.21
N PRO A 86 1.26 4.40 -5.79
CA PRO A 86 1.45 4.26 -7.24
C PRO A 86 0.38 4.93 -8.12
N ILE A 87 -0.88 5.02 -7.68
CA ILE A 87 -1.90 5.70 -8.49
C ILE A 87 -1.62 7.20 -8.64
N VAL A 88 -1.01 7.82 -7.62
CA VAL A 88 -0.60 9.24 -7.64
C VAL A 88 0.67 9.41 -8.48
N VAL A 89 1.69 8.60 -8.25
CA VAL A 89 2.96 8.62 -9.02
C VAL A 89 2.69 8.51 -10.52
N ARG A 90 1.84 7.58 -10.92
CA ARG A 90 1.54 7.34 -12.34
C ARG A 90 0.74 8.47 -12.96
N SER A 91 -0.10 9.14 -12.18
CA SER A 91 -0.80 10.36 -12.59
C SER A 91 0.20 11.46 -12.92
N LEU A 92 1.21 11.67 -12.06
CA LEU A 92 2.26 12.66 -12.27
C LEU A 92 3.13 12.34 -13.49
N LEU A 93 3.53 11.09 -13.65
CA LEU A 93 4.39 10.66 -14.78
C LEU A 93 3.65 10.54 -16.10
N GLY A 94 2.33 10.71 -16.13
CA GLY A 94 1.52 10.62 -17.36
C GLY A 94 1.60 9.25 -18.05
N VAL A 95 1.85 8.18 -17.29
CA VAL A 95 2.12 6.83 -17.85
C VAL A 95 0.86 6.19 -18.47
N PHE A 96 -0.32 6.58 -17.99
CA PHE A 96 -1.60 6.22 -18.60
C PHE A 96 -2.66 7.30 -18.29
N PRO A 97 -3.72 7.40 -19.12
CA PRO A 97 -4.64 8.54 -19.08
C PRO A 97 -5.50 8.61 -17.80
N GLN A 98 -5.81 7.46 -17.17
CA GLN A 98 -6.63 7.43 -15.95
C GLN A 98 -5.79 7.76 -14.73
N ASN A 99 -6.37 8.48 -13.78
CA ASN A 99 -5.76 8.83 -12.52
C ASN A 99 -6.76 8.67 -11.35
N TYR A 100 -6.33 8.93 -10.13
CA TYR A 100 -7.17 8.78 -8.95
C TYR A 100 -8.40 9.71 -8.96
N ARG A 101 -8.39 10.81 -9.74
CA ARG A 101 -9.52 11.73 -9.89
C ARG A 101 -10.64 11.16 -10.77
N ASP A 102 -10.37 10.09 -11.52
CA ASP A 102 -11.38 9.37 -12.31
C ASP A 102 -12.17 8.36 -11.47
N LEU A 103 -11.78 8.19 -10.20
CA LEU A 103 -12.38 7.29 -9.23
C LEU A 103 -13.03 8.07 -8.09
N THR A 104 -13.82 7.39 -7.29
CA THR A 104 -14.36 7.91 -6.03
C THR A 104 -13.58 7.30 -4.87
N PRO A 105 -12.83 8.10 -4.09
CA PRO A 105 -12.10 7.59 -2.94
C PRO A 105 -13.06 7.21 -1.81
N ILE A 106 -12.91 6.00 -1.28
CA ILE A 106 -13.66 5.53 -0.11
C ILE A 106 -12.88 5.93 1.15
N ALA A 107 -11.76 5.24 1.42
CA ALA A 107 -10.88 5.53 2.54
C ALA A 107 -9.50 4.90 2.35
N SER A 108 -8.45 5.49 2.95
CA SER A 108 -7.23 4.77 3.29
C SER A 108 -7.47 3.93 4.56
N VAL A 109 -6.79 2.81 4.70
CA VAL A 109 -6.98 1.88 5.81
C VAL A 109 -5.71 1.61 6.60
N ILE A 110 -4.54 1.66 5.96
CA ILE A 110 -3.22 1.47 6.59
C ILE A 110 -2.15 2.33 5.93
N GLY A 111 -1.04 2.51 6.64
CA GLY A 111 0.26 2.88 6.10
C GLY A 111 1.23 1.70 6.23
N ASP A 112 2.04 1.47 5.21
CA ASP A 112 3.09 0.46 5.20
C ASP A 112 4.43 1.15 4.92
N TYR A 113 5.36 1.07 5.88
CA TYR A 113 6.70 1.59 5.69
C TYR A 113 7.48 0.70 4.73
N SER A 114 8.36 1.31 3.96
CA SER A 114 9.26 0.56 3.09
C SER A 114 10.55 0.17 3.81
N VAL A 115 11.17 -0.89 3.32
CA VAL A 115 12.45 -1.41 3.86
C VAL A 115 13.41 -1.70 2.72
N ILE A 116 14.70 -1.68 3.04
CA ILE A 116 15.74 -2.32 2.24
C ILE A 116 16.13 -3.63 2.90
N ALA A 117 15.98 -4.72 2.15
CA ALA A 117 16.28 -6.06 2.61
C ALA A 117 17.38 -6.72 1.79
N VAL A 118 18.15 -7.60 2.41
CA VAL A 118 19.15 -8.46 1.78
C VAL A 118 18.98 -9.90 2.27
N ARG A 119 19.52 -10.89 1.55
CA ARG A 119 19.53 -12.26 2.06
C ARG A 119 20.27 -12.32 3.41
N GLN A 120 19.87 -13.21 4.29
CA GLN A 120 20.51 -13.38 5.60
C GLN A 120 22.02 -13.64 5.49
N GLN A 121 22.44 -14.42 4.50
CA GLN A 121 23.85 -14.74 4.24
C GLN A 121 24.59 -13.67 3.42
N SER A 122 23.94 -12.57 3.05
CA SER A 122 24.59 -11.49 2.30
C SER A 122 25.78 -10.93 3.08
N PRO A 123 26.89 -10.61 2.42
CA PRO A 123 27.98 -9.88 3.05
C PRO A 123 27.59 -8.44 3.43
N ILE A 124 26.56 -7.88 2.80
CA ILE A 124 26.06 -6.53 3.07
C ILE A 124 25.33 -6.51 4.42
N ARG A 125 25.83 -5.72 5.36
CA ARG A 125 25.33 -5.66 6.74
C ARG A 125 24.53 -4.40 7.06
N ASN A 126 24.76 -3.32 6.34
CA ASN A 126 24.16 -1.99 6.56
C ASN A 126 24.06 -1.22 5.25
N LEU A 127 23.43 -0.04 5.29
CA LEU A 127 23.27 0.82 4.11
C LEU A 127 24.59 1.37 3.58
N ASP A 128 25.57 1.64 4.43
CA ASP A 128 26.89 2.15 4.01
C ASP A 128 27.60 1.15 3.09
N GLU A 129 27.55 -0.14 3.43
CA GLU A 129 28.15 -1.20 2.60
C GLU A 129 27.40 -1.35 1.27
N LEU A 130 26.08 -1.26 1.31
CA LEU A 130 25.25 -1.29 0.11
C LEU A 130 25.57 -0.10 -0.80
N ALA A 131 25.61 1.10 -0.25
CA ALA A 131 25.91 2.34 -0.98
C ALA A 131 27.33 2.34 -1.56
N LYS A 132 28.34 1.86 -0.82
CA LYS A 132 29.72 1.71 -1.31
C LYS A 132 29.80 0.85 -2.57
N ILE A 133 29.05 -0.26 -2.63
CA ILE A 133 29.03 -1.12 -3.82
C ILE A 133 28.36 -0.39 -4.98
N ALA A 134 27.23 0.29 -4.71
CA ALA A 134 26.50 1.06 -5.72
C ALA A 134 27.32 2.22 -6.29
N LEU A 135 28.11 2.92 -5.46
CA LEU A 135 29.00 3.99 -5.87
C LEU A 135 30.19 3.47 -6.71
N ALA A 136 30.78 2.35 -6.30
CA ALA A 136 31.94 1.78 -6.98
C ALA A 136 31.57 1.21 -8.38
N ASP A 137 30.46 0.49 -8.49
CA ASP A 137 29.93 -0.01 -9.75
C ASP A 137 28.40 -0.29 -9.59
N PRO A 138 27.54 0.63 -10.04
CA PRO A 138 26.08 0.47 -9.91
C PRO A 138 25.55 -0.81 -10.57
N ARG A 139 26.25 -1.35 -11.59
CA ARG A 139 25.83 -2.59 -12.27
C ARG A 139 25.92 -3.82 -11.36
N LYS A 140 26.75 -3.76 -10.32
CA LYS A 140 26.92 -4.84 -9.34
C LYS A 140 25.89 -4.81 -8.20
N MET A 141 25.10 -3.73 -8.10
CA MET A 141 24.06 -3.57 -7.08
C MET A 141 22.69 -3.55 -7.75
N ALA A 142 22.13 -4.72 -8.05
CA ALA A 142 20.77 -4.83 -8.52
C ALA A 142 19.81 -4.87 -7.32
N ILE A 143 18.82 -3.98 -7.33
CA ILE A 143 17.77 -3.88 -6.30
C ILE A 143 16.46 -4.29 -6.95
N ALA A 144 15.83 -5.33 -6.41
CA ALA A 144 14.50 -5.76 -6.84
C ALA A 144 13.39 -4.93 -6.18
N GLY A 145 12.25 -4.88 -6.81
CA GLY A 145 10.99 -4.44 -6.20
C GLY A 145 9.79 -4.99 -6.94
N GLY A 146 8.64 -5.01 -6.28
CA GLY A 146 7.37 -5.50 -6.81
C GLY A 146 6.61 -4.46 -7.63
N SER A 147 7.14 -3.26 -7.78
CA SER A 147 6.57 -2.18 -8.59
C SER A 147 7.32 -2.00 -9.90
N VAL A 148 6.66 -1.40 -10.90
CA VAL A 148 7.29 -1.04 -12.17
C VAL A 148 8.42 -0.02 -11.97
N THR A 149 9.32 0.12 -12.95
CA THR A 149 10.31 1.22 -12.97
C THR A 149 9.59 2.57 -12.84
N GLY A 150 10.10 3.44 -11.97
CA GLY A 150 9.40 4.69 -11.59
C GLY A 150 8.26 4.48 -10.58
N GLY A 151 8.01 3.25 -10.15
CA GLY A 151 7.04 2.96 -9.09
C GLY A 151 7.64 3.11 -7.68
N THR A 152 6.83 2.85 -6.67
CA THR A 152 7.13 3.11 -5.25
C THR A 152 8.46 2.51 -4.80
N ASP A 153 8.70 1.22 -5.07
CA ASP A 153 9.91 0.55 -4.59
C ASP A 153 11.18 1.10 -5.26
N HIS A 154 11.07 1.52 -6.55
CA HIS A 154 12.16 2.17 -7.25
C HIS A 154 12.45 3.56 -6.67
N ILE A 155 11.41 4.36 -6.42
CA ILE A 155 11.53 5.71 -5.84
C ILE A 155 12.20 5.61 -4.46
N VAL A 156 11.76 4.69 -3.61
CA VAL A 156 12.33 4.48 -2.28
C VAL A 156 13.80 4.06 -2.36
N ALA A 157 14.14 3.11 -3.23
CA ALA A 157 15.54 2.71 -3.42
C ALA A 157 16.41 3.87 -3.91
N ALA A 158 15.91 4.65 -4.87
CA ALA A 158 16.60 5.82 -5.41
C ALA A 158 16.77 6.93 -4.36
N MET A 159 15.72 7.23 -3.59
CA MET A 159 15.74 8.21 -2.49
C MET A 159 16.78 7.84 -1.42
N ILE A 160 16.80 6.58 -0.98
CA ILE A 160 17.76 6.10 0.02
C ILE A 160 19.18 6.19 -0.51
N LEU A 161 19.43 5.76 -1.75
CA LEU A 161 20.79 5.78 -2.33
C LEU A 161 21.24 7.19 -2.71
N ALA A 162 20.32 8.10 -3.06
CA ALA A 162 20.65 9.50 -3.31
C ALA A 162 21.24 10.18 -2.06
N ALA A 163 20.80 9.79 -0.85
CA ALA A 163 21.36 10.27 0.41
C ALA A 163 22.84 9.89 0.59
N TYR A 164 23.33 8.92 -0.18
CA TYR A 164 24.73 8.48 -0.25
C TYR A 164 25.41 8.94 -1.55
N GLU A 165 24.89 9.95 -2.21
CA GLU A 165 25.44 10.53 -3.46
C GLU A 165 25.43 9.57 -4.66
N VAL A 166 24.71 8.46 -4.59
CA VAL A 166 24.45 7.60 -5.76
C VAL A 166 23.42 8.30 -6.65
N GLN A 167 23.79 8.53 -7.91
CA GLN A 167 22.87 9.15 -8.87
C GLN A 167 21.62 8.27 -9.03
N PRO A 168 20.40 8.82 -8.89
CA PRO A 168 19.17 8.04 -9.02
C PRO A 168 19.05 7.25 -10.33
N SER A 169 19.50 7.84 -11.44
CA SER A 169 19.53 7.21 -12.77
C SER A 169 20.54 6.04 -12.89
N ALA A 170 21.49 5.94 -11.96
CA ALA A 170 22.47 4.84 -11.92
C ALA A 170 21.96 3.64 -11.11
N VAL A 171 20.88 3.78 -10.35
CA VAL A 171 20.29 2.69 -9.56
C VAL A 171 19.78 1.58 -10.48
N LYS A 172 20.43 0.42 -10.44
CA LYS A 172 19.99 -0.75 -11.20
C LYS A 172 18.78 -1.38 -10.53
N TYR A 173 17.60 -0.86 -10.84
CA TYR A 173 16.34 -1.41 -10.36
C TYR A 173 15.81 -2.50 -11.28
N ILE A 174 15.40 -3.64 -10.72
CA ILE A 174 14.80 -4.79 -11.44
C ILE A 174 13.34 -4.90 -11.01
N PRO A 175 12.40 -4.52 -11.90
CA PRO A 175 10.97 -4.62 -11.61
C PRO A 175 10.48 -6.06 -11.74
N TYR A 176 9.75 -6.51 -10.74
CA TYR A 176 9.00 -7.77 -10.77
C TYR A 176 7.49 -7.50 -10.73
N ASP A 177 6.70 -8.47 -11.17
CA ASP A 177 5.24 -8.40 -11.07
C ASP A 177 4.79 -8.82 -9.66
N ALA A 178 4.80 -7.88 -8.74
CA ALA A 178 4.53 -7.94 -7.31
C ALA A 178 5.71 -8.36 -6.40
N GLY A 179 5.62 -7.97 -5.12
CA GLY A 179 6.65 -8.17 -4.10
C GLY A 179 7.05 -9.63 -3.88
N GLY A 180 6.09 -10.57 -3.96
CA GLY A 180 6.38 -11.99 -3.81
C GLY A 180 7.37 -12.54 -4.86
N LYS A 181 7.26 -12.10 -6.11
CA LYS A 181 8.21 -12.46 -7.16
C LYS A 181 9.57 -11.77 -6.97
N ALA A 182 9.58 -10.52 -6.54
CA ALA A 182 10.81 -9.79 -6.22
C ALA A 182 11.58 -10.45 -5.06
N MET A 183 10.88 -10.93 -4.04
CA MET A 183 11.47 -11.74 -2.96
C MET A 183 12.08 -13.04 -3.48
N GLY A 184 11.43 -13.71 -4.43
CA GLY A 184 12.00 -14.88 -5.12
C GLY A 184 13.33 -14.55 -5.79
N GLY A 185 13.44 -13.43 -6.50
CA GLY A 185 14.67 -12.92 -7.11
C GLY A 185 15.77 -12.64 -6.08
N LEU A 186 15.41 -12.07 -4.90
CA LEU A 186 16.35 -11.89 -3.81
C LEU A 186 16.86 -13.22 -3.24
N LEU A 187 15.95 -14.14 -2.92
CA LEU A 187 16.29 -15.42 -2.29
C LEU A 187 17.13 -16.32 -3.21
N SER A 188 16.87 -16.30 -4.52
CA SER A 188 17.69 -17.03 -5.51
C SER A 188 19.07 -16.44 -5.72
N GLY A 189 19.29 -15.17 -5.34
CA GLY A 189 20.54 -14.44 -5.53
C GLY A 189 20.67 -13.76 -6.89
N GLU A 190 19.61 -13.67 -7.65
CA GLU A 190 19.54 -12.92 -8.90
C GLU A 190 19.79 -11.42 -8.66
N VAL A 191 19.31 -10.90 -7.53
CA VAL A 191 19.55 -9.54 -7.08
C VAL A 191 20.22 -9.50 -5.72
N GLN A 192 20.90 -8.39 -5.40
CA GLN A 192 21.64 -8.21 -4.17
C GLN A 192 20.80 -7.67 -3.03
N ALA A 193 19.81 -6.84 -3.36
CA ALA A 193 18.90 -6.21 -2.39
C ALA A 193 17.46 -6.16 -2.92
N LEU A 194 16.52 -5.88 -2.01
CA LEU A 194 15.10 -5.72 -2.27
C LEU A 194 14.64 -4.43 -1.62
N SER A 195 13.89 -3.62 -2.35
CA SER A 195 13.06 -2.53 -1.83
C SER A 195 11.60 -3.00 -1.84
N SER A 196 10.93 -3.00 -0.69
CA SER A 196 9.54 -3.50 -0.55
C SER A 196 8.88 -2.92 0.69
N GLY A 197 7.56 -3.08 0.84
CA GLY A 197 6.87 -2.80 2.09
C GLY A 197 7.30 -3.75 3.21
N TYR A 198 7.40 -3.25 4.44
CA TYR A 198 7.73 -4.07 5.62
C TYR A 198 6.76 -5.24 5.76
N GLY A 199 5.45 -4.97 5.63
CA GLY A 199 4.42 -5.99 5.72
C GLY A 199 4.54 -7.12 4.69
N GLU A 200 5.27 -6.93 3.60
CA GLU A 200 5.49 -7.95 2.58
C GLU A 200 6.64 -8.89 2.92
N VAL A 201 7.59 -8.46 3.72
CA VAL A 201 8.83 -9.21 4.04
C VAL A 201 8.85 -9.76 5.46
N VAL A 202 7.96 -9.35 6.34
CA VAL A 202 7.98 -9.69 7.78
C VAL A 202 8.08 -11.20 8.03
N ASP A 203 7.27 -11.99 7.34
CA ASP A 203 7.29 -13.46 7.48
C ASP A 203 8.66 -14.08 7.15
N LEU A 204 9.38 -13.54 6.15
CA LEU A 204 10.71 -14.02 5.77
C LEU A 204 11.81 -13.55 6.74
N VAL A 205 11.60 -12.39 7.38
CA VAL A 205 12.48 -11.90 8.45
C VAL A 205 12.37 -12.81 9.67
N GLU A 206 11.15 -13.14 10.09
CA GLU A 206 10.89 -14.03 11.24
C GLU A 206 11.43 -15.43 11.01
N GLN A 207 11.38 -15.92 9.77
CA GLN A 207 11.95 -17.20 9.38
C GLN A 207 13.47 -17.17 9.19
N GLY A 208 14.11 -16.00 9.30
CA GLY A 208 15.56 -15.84 9.20
C GLY A 208 16.11 -15.95 7.78
N TYR A 209 15.31 -15.80 6.74
CA TYR A 209 15.76 -15.82 5.35
C TYR A 209 16.33 -14.50 4.87
N VAL A 210 15.85 -13.40 5.39
CA VAL A 210 16.28 -12.05 5.01
C VAL A 210 16.65 -11.22 6.24
N ARG A 211 17.51 -10.24 6.01
CA ARG A 211 17.89 -9.20 6.96
C ARG A 211 17.43 -7.86 6.42
N LEU A 212 16.83 -7.05 7.28
CA LEU A 212 16.51 -5.67 6.97
C LEU A 212 17.71 -4.78 7.29
N LEU A 213 17.99 -3.82 6.42
CA LEU A 213 19.05 -2.84 6.61
C LEU A 213 18.51 -1.55 7.22
N CYS A 214 17.31 -1.14 6.85
CA CYS A 214 16.60 -0.01 7.44
C CYS A 214 15.11 -0.06 7.12
N ILE A 215 14.34 0.81 7.81
CA ILE A 215 12.92 1.08 7.55
C ILE A 215 12.70 2.58 7.34
N THR A 216 11.81 2.96 6.43
CA THR A 216 11.53 4.38 6.09
C THR A 216 10.61 5.10 7.09
N ALA A 217 10.46 4.59 8.29
CA ALA A 217 9.75 5.24 9.38
C ALA A 217 10.55 6.44 9.92
N ASP A 218 9.86 7.41 10.52
CA ASP A 218 10.46 8.53 11.24
C ASP A 218 11.03 8.12 12.60
N GLN A 219 10.49 7.05 13.20
CA GLN A 219 10.94 6.46 14.46
C GLN A 219 11.01 4.93 14.33
N PRO A 220 11.83 4.23 15.15
CA PRO A 220 11.81 2.77 15.20
C PRO A 220 10.39 2.25 15.48
N ILE A 221 9.97 1.25 14.71
CA ILE A 221 8.63 0.67 14.90
C ILE A 221 8.58 -0.26 16.13
N PRO A 222 7.48 -0.29 16.89
CA PRO A 222 7.37 -1.13 18.10
C PRO A 222 7.64 -2.61 17.85
N ALA A 223 7.21 -3.14 16.69
CA ALA A 223 7.43 -4.54 16.31
C ALA A 223 8.93 -4.87 16.12
N ARG A 224 9.78 -3.90 15.79
CA ARG A 224 11.21 -4.06 15.52
C ARG A 224 12.01 -2.86 16.04
N PRO A 225 12.14 -2.72 17.37
CA PRO A 225 12.89 -1.61 17.96
C PRO A 225 14.41 -1.68 17.67
N ASP A 226 14.88 -2.86 17.27
CA ASP A 226 16.27 -3.13 16.85
C ASP A 226 16.57 -2.70 15.39
N LEU A 227 15.54 -2.49 14.57
CA LEU A 227 15.69 -2.07 13.18
C LEU A 227 15.85 -0.55 13.10
N PRO A 228 17.00 -0.03 12.61
CA PRO A 228 17.18 1.41 12.48
C PRO A 228 16.24 1.98 11.42
N THR A 229 15.82 3.22 11.63
CA THR A 229 15.23 3.99 10.52
C THR A 229 16.29 4.24 9.45
N CYS A 230 15.85 4.48 8.20
CA CYS A 230 16.81 4.77 7.12
C CYS A 230 17.59 6.07 7.43
N ALA A 231 16.97 7.04 8.11
CA ALA A 231 17.64 8.25 8.59
C ALA A 231 18.72 7.94 9.64
N GLN A 232 18.44 7.08 10.61
CA GLN A 232 19.41 6.61 11.60
C GLN A 232 20.55 5.80 10.96
N ALA A 233 20.25 5.07 9.90
CA ALA A 233 21.22 4.29 9.14
C ALA A 233 22.04 5.12 8.12
N GLY A 234 21.88 6.46 8.09
CA GLY A 234 22.67 7.39 7.27
C GLY A 234 21.92 8.01 6.09
N ALA A 235 20.80 7.46 5.67
CA ALA A 235 19.96 8.03 4.61
C ALA A 235 19.07 9.15 5.20
N LYS A 236 19.64 10.31 5.46
CA LYS A 236 18.91 11.47 5.98
C LYS A 236 17.72 11.79 5.09
N GLU A 237 16.60 12.18 5.69
CA GLU A 237 15.35 12.55 5.01
C GLU A 237 14.65 11.40 4.26
N ALA A 238 15.15 10.16 4.37
CA ALA A 238 14.54 9.00 3.75
C ALA A 238 13.30 8.51 4.55
N TYR A 239 12.30 9.36 4.65
CA TYR A 239 10.98 9.02 5.19
C TYR A 239 10.02 8.71 4.05
N PHE A 240 9.31 7.59 4.14
CA PHE A 240 8.29 7.23 3.18
C PHE A 240 7.27 6.26 3.80
N VAL A 241 6.00 6.58 3.69
CA VAL A 241 4.89 5.70 4.06
C VAL A 241 4.00 5.48 2.84
N ASN A 242 3.82 4.22 2.46
CA ASN A 242 2.90 3.83 1.41
C ASN A 242 1.52 3.60 2.01
N TRP A 243 0.62 4.59 1.91
CA TRP A 243 -0.77 4.37 2.30
C TRP A 243 -1.41 3.31 1.38
N ARG A 244 -2.36 2.56 1.91
CA ARG A 244 -3.22 1.69 1.12
C ARG A 244 -4.68 1.95 1.46
N GLY A 245 -5.52 1.94 0.42
CA GLY A 245 -6.93 2.30 0.56
C GLY A 245 -7.77 1.81 -0.60
N PHE A 246 -9.03 2.16 -0.56
CA PHE A 246 -10.02 1.68 -1.50
C PHE A 246 -10.70 2.82 -2.25
N PHE A 247 -11.03 2.52 -3.49
CA PHE A 247 -11.77 3.36 -4.40
C PHE A 247 -12.96 2.58 -4.98
N THR A 248 -13.96 3.31 -5.46
CA THR A 248 -15.05 2.78 -6.28
C THR A 248 -15.22 3.63 -7.52
N SER A 249 -16.10 3.21 -8.44
CA SER A 249 -16.36 3.96 -9.66
C SER A 249 -16.99 5.33 -9.37
N LYS A 250 -16.79 6.29 -10.28
CA LYS A 250 -17.31 7.67 -10.14
C LYS A 250 -18.84 7.75 -10.11
N GLY A 251 -19.51 6.73 -10.69
CA GLY A 251 -20.96 6.63 -10.72
C GLY A 251 -21.62 6.04 -9.48
N THR A 252 -20.82 5.56 -8.51
CA THR A 252 -21.36 4.96 -7.28
C THR A 252 -22.20 5.98 -6.50
N PRO A 253 -23.44 5.63 -6.10
CA PRO A 253 -24.32 6.53 -5.37
C PRO A 253 -23.67 7.06 -4.07
N LYS A 254 -23.79 8.36 -3.80
CA LYS A 254 -23.16 9.00 -2.63
C LYS A 254 -23.52 8.32 -1.30
N ALA A 255 -24.79 7.91 -1.14
CA ALA A 255 -25.24 7.20 0.06
C ALA A 255 -24.50 5.86 0.25
N LEU A 256 -24.21 5.15 -0.84
CA LEU A 256 -23.47 3.88 -0.79
C LEU A 256 -21.98 4.12 -0.50
N VAL A 257 -21.39 5.15 -1.08
CA VAL A 257 -19.99 5.54 -0.74
C VAL A 257 -19.87 5.88 0.75
N GLU A 258 -20.83 6.61 1.30
CA GLU A 258 -20.84 6.94 2.72
C GLU A 258 -21.02 5.69 3.59
N HIS A 259 -21.89 4.76 3.17
CA HIS A 259 -22.00 3.47 3.83
C HIS A 259 -20.67 2.71 3.86
N TYR A 260 -19.93 2.67 2.76
CA TYR A 260 -18.60 2.04 2.70
C TYR A 260 -17.58 2.71 3.62
N ARG A 261 -17.61 4.04 3.73
CA ARG A 261 -16.77 4.78 4.68
C ARG A 261 -17.04 4.38 6.13
N VAL A 262 -18.33 4.28 6.48
CA VAL A 262 -18.76 3.83 7.82
C VAL A 262 -18.34 2.38 8.07
N LEU A 263 -18.45 1.48 7.09
CA LEU A 263 -17.97 0.10 7.23
C LEU A 263 -16.47 0.06 7.55
N LEU A 264 -15.64 0.77 6.78
CA LEU A 264 -14.20 0.82 7.01
C LEU A 264 -13.86 1.51 8.32
N GLN A 265 -14.57 2.56 8.72
CA GLN A 265 -14.41 3.20 10.02
C GLN A 265 -14.72 2.24 11.18
N ASN A 266 -15.80 1.47 11.09
CA ASN A 266 -16.16 0.46 12.11
C ASN A 266 -15.09 -0.63 12.17
N MET A 267 -14.62 -1.13 11.02
CA MET A 267 -13.54 -2.11 10.95
C MET A 267 -12.27 -1.63 11.69
N GLN A 268 -11.89 -0.35 11.55
CA GLN A 268 -10.70 0.20 12.23
C GLN A 268 -10.74 0.02 13.75
N SER A 269 -11.92 -0.04 14.35
CA SER A 269 -12.11 -0.14 15.79
C SER A 269 -12.19 -1.60 16.30
N THR A 270 -12.04 -2.58 15.40
CA THR A 270 -12.18 -4.00 15.77
C THR A 270 -10.84 -4.60 16.22
N PRO A 271 -10.88 -5.55 17.19
CA PRO A 271 -9.68 -6.30 17.60
C PRO A 271 -9.07 -7.12 16.45
N GLU A 272 -9.90 -7.65 15.56
CA GLU A 272 -9.49 -8.44 14.39
C GLU A 272 -8.61 -7.60 13.47
N TRP A 273 -9.03 -6.37 13.15
CA TRP A 273 -8.23 -5.46 12.34
C TRP A 273 -6.93 -5.03 13.04
N ALA A 274 -6.99 -4.75 14.35
CA ALA A 274 -5.81 -4.43 15.13
C ALA A 274 -4.78 -5.55 15.09
N ALA A 275 -5.21 -6.82 15.25
CA ALA A 275 -4.33 -7.98 15.15
C ALA A 275 -3.68 -8.13 13.78
N LEU A 276 -4.42 -7.86 12.70
CA LEU A 276 -3.87 -7.88 11.33
C LEU A 276 -2.85 -6.76 11.11
N ARG A 277 -3.13 -5.55 11.61
CA ARG A 277 -2.15 -4.44 11.54
C ARG A 277 -0.86 -4.78 12.29
N ASP A 278 -0.97 -5.31 13.50
CA ASP A 278 0.17 -5.69 14.32
C ASP A 278 1.00 -6.80 13.65
N ARG A 279 0.32 -7.82 13.11
CA ARG A 279 0.96 -8.92 12.39
C ARG A 279 1.82 -8.44 11.22
N TYR A 280 1.33 -7.48 10.45
CA TYR A 280 2.02 -6.97 9.27
C TYR A 280 2.85 -5.71 9.54
N GLY A 281 2.89 -5.21 10.78
CA GLY A 281 3.58 -3.98 11.14
C GLY A 281 3.02 -2.74 10.44
N TRP A 282 1.74 -2.76 10.08
CA TRP A 282 1.07 -1.62 9.46
C TRP A 282 0.69 -0.57 10.49
N VAL A 283 0.87 0.68 10.11
CA VAL A 283 0.45 1.80 10.97
C VAL A 283 -0.95 2.26 10.62
N ASP A 284 -1.61 2.85 11.61
CA ASP A 284 -2.90 3.49 11.40
C ASP A 284 -2.73 4.73 10.52
N LEU A 285 -3.30 4.68 9.35
CA LEU A 285 -3.36 5.80 8.41
C LEU A 285 -4.77 5.90 7.83
N HIS A 286 -5.78 5.68 8.67
CA HIS A 286 -7.17 5.80 8.24
C HIS A 286 -7.54 7.26 7.98
N ARG A 287 -7.98 7.54 6.76
CA ARG A 287 -8.58 8.80 6.33
C ARG A 287 -9.74 8.48 5.41
N SER A 288 -10.84 9.20 5.53
CA SER A 288 -12.02 8.99 4.68
C SER A 288 -12.59 10.32 4.17
N GLY A 289 -13.42 10.26 3.14
CA GLY A 289 -14.10 11.43 2.60
C GLY A 289 -13.15 12.57 2.22
N PRO A 290 -13.44 13.81 2.67
CA PRO A 290 -12.62 14.97 2.35
C PRO A 290 -11.16 14.85 2.83
N ASP A 291 -10.91 14.22 3.98
CA ASP A 291 -9.57 14.06 4.53
C ASP A 291 -8.72 13.13 3.67
N PHE A 292 -9.33 12.08 3.11
CA PHE A 292 -8.61 11.21 2.17
C PHE A 292 -8.34 11.92 0.84
N ALA A 293 -9.29 12.69 0.33
CA ALA A 293 -9.09 13.48 -0.88
C ALA A 293 -7.98 14.53 -0.69
N HIS A 294 -7.94 15.20 0.47
CA HIS A 294 -6.88 16.14 0.81
C HIS A 294 -5.50 15.45 0.91
N MET A 295 -5.44 14.29 1.56
CA MET A 295 -4.21 13.49 1.65
C MET A 295 -3.66 13.11 0.26
N LEU A 296 -4.53 12.72 -0.69
CA LEU A 296 -4.13 12.41 -2.05
C LEU A 296 -3.54 13.62 -2.79
N ALA A 297 -4.17 14.79 -2.65
CA ALA A 297 -3.69 16.02 -3.27
C ALA A 297 -2.37 16.51 -2.65
N GLN A 298 -2.21 16.40 -1.32
CA GLN A 298 -0.97 16.73 -0.65
C GLN A 298 0.16 15.80 -1.09
N GLN A 299 -0.10 14.50 -1.12
CA GLN A 299 0.90 13.52 -1.57
C GLN A 299 1.31 13.75 -3.03
N GLU A 300 0.40 14.16 -3.90
CA GLU A 300 0.74 14.50 -5.28
C GLU A 300 1.76 15.64 -5.33
N ALA A 301 1.54 16.71 -4.55
CA ALA A 301 2.49 17.82 -4.48
C ALA A 301 3.85 17.40 -3.90
N ASP A 302 3.85 16.59 -2.84
CA ASP A 302 5.09 16.09 -2.22
C ASP A 302 5.88 15.17 -3.16
N LEU A 303 5.18 14.31 -3.90
CA LEU A 303 5.79 13.42 -4.89
C LEU A 303 6.33 14.16 -6.10
N GLU A 304 5.68 15.22 -6.55
CA GLU A 304 6.18 16.07 -7.63
C GLU A 304 7.55 16.65 -7.27
N VAL A 305 7.69 17.20 -6.06
CA VAL A 305 8.96 17.70 -5.53
C VAL A 305 10.00 16.59 -5.45
N LEU A 306 9.65 15.43 -4.88
CA LEU A 306 10.56 14.29 -4.75
C LEU A 306 11.02 13.77 -6.11
N LEU A 307 10.10 13.51 -7.05
CA LEU A 307 10.42 12.97 -8.37
C LEU A 307 11.31 13.93 -9.17
N THR A 308 11.04 15.24 -9.08
CA THR A 308 11.87 16.28 -9.68
C THR A 308 13.29 16.26 -9.08
N SER A 309 13.42 16.18 -7.75
CA SER A 309 14.73 16.13 -7.07
C SER A 309 15.55 14.88 -7.44
N LEU A 310 14.86 13.77 -7.74
CA LEU A 310 15.48 12.51 -8.17
C LEU A 310 15.74 12.49 -9.71
N GLY A 311 15.36 13.51 -10.45
CA GLY A 311 15.48 13.53 -11.92
C GLY A 311 14.63 12.46 -12.60
N MET A 312 13.48 12.12 -12.01
CA MET A 312 12.51 11.14 -12.52
C MET A 312 11.31 11.80 -13.21
N MET A 313 11.24 13.12 -13.17
CA MET A 313 10.31 13.99 -13.90
C MET A 313 11.08 15.02 -14.70
#